data_f0da2ddf1a1c052b4ad1e5e0678720cc
#
_entry.id   f0da2ddf1a1c052b4ad1e5e0678720cc
#
_cell.length_a   1.000
_cell.length_b   1.000
_cell.length_c   1.000
_cell.angle_alpha   90.00
_cell.angle_beta   90.00
_cell.angle_gamma   90.00
#
_symmetry.space_group_name_H-M   'P 1'
#
loop_
_entity.id
_entity.type
_entity.pdbx_description
1 polymer ?
#
loop_
_entity_poly.entity_id
_entity_poly.type
_entity_poly.pdbx_seq_one_letter_code
_entity_poly.pdbx_strand_id
1 'polypeptide(L)'
;MDDSSYYRSRGAEIVERAGYNYYFAEDGKKALQMYSKIRPDYVTMDICMPIMDGLEATKAICTKFPKAKILICSSVGHIPVYRQQAFANGACGILPKSYDLDDLEQAIEEADMIK
;
A
#
# COMPACT_ATOMS: atom_id res chain seq x y z
N MET A 1 3.47 -0.40 4.12
CA MET A 1 4.84 -0.77 3.75
C MET A 1 5.60 0.47 3.34
N ASP A 2 6.57 0.85 4.13
CA ASP A 2 7.26 2.13 4.02
C ASP A 2 8.67 1.99 4.60
N ASP A 3 9.66 2.69 4.02
CA ASP A 3 11.04 2.69 4.55
C ASP A 3 11.24 3.72 5.67
N SER A 4 10.30 4.64 5.88
CA SER A 4 10.35 5.66 6.93
C SER A 4 9.71 5.14 8.22
N SER A 5 10.47 5.11 9.30
CA SER A 5 9.94 4.72 10.62
C SER A 5 8.84 5.67 11.11
N TYR A 6 8.94 6.95 10.77
CA TYR A 6 7.91 7.93 11.11
C TYR A 6 6.57 7.58 10.45
N TYR A 7 6.56 7.33 9.13
CA TYR A 7 5.34 7.01 8.41
C TYR A 7 4.82 5.61 8.75
N ARG A 8 5.71 4.65 9.04
CA ARG A 8 5.27 3.33 9.53
C ARG A 8 4.52 3.46 10.85
N SER A 9 5.07 4.22 11.80
CA SER A 9 4.43 4.42 13.11
C SER A 9 3.11 5.16 13.00
N ARG A 10 3.06 6.20 12.15
CA ARG A 10 1.85 6.97 11.90
C ARG A 10 0.77 6.11 11.24
N GLY A 11 1.16 5.31 10.26
CA GLY A 11 0.24 4.40 9.59
C GLY A 11 -0.31 3.34 10.53
N ALA A 12 0.54 2.77 11.41
CA ALA A 12 0.12 1.80 12.41
C ALA A 12 -0.93 2.39 13.34
N GLU A 13 -0.74 3.63 13.81
CA GLU A 13 -1.70 4.31 14.66
C GLU A 13 -3.06 4.46 13.96
N ILE A 14 -3.05 4.86 12.70
CA ILE A 14 -4.28 5.04 11.93
C ILE A 14 -5.01 3.71 11.70
N VAL A 15 -4.30 2.66 11.29
CA VAL A 15 -4.94 1.36 11.03
C VAL A 15 -5.45 0.72 12.32
N GLU A 16 -4.76 0.91 13.44
CA GLU A 16 -5.21 0.44 14.74
C GLU A 16 -6.50 1.14 15.17
N ARG A 17 -6.60 2.45 14.96
CA ARG A 17 -7.80 3.22 15.24
C ARG A 17 -8.98 2.81 14.36
N ALA A 18 -8.70 2.31 13.16
CA ALA A 18 -9.72 1.74 12.27
C ALA A 18 -10.15 0.33 12.66
N GLY A 19 -9.52 -0.27 13.67
CA GLY A 19 -9.87 -1.60 14.16
C GLY A 19 -9.10 -2.74 13.47
N TYR A 20 -8.02 -2.44 12.76
CA TYR A 20 -7.21 -3.44 12.06
C TYR A 20 -5.94 -3.79 12.82
N ASN A 21 -5.48 -5.02 12.66
CA ASN A 21 -4.13 -5.40 13.02
C ASN A 21 -3.16 -4.90 11.94
N TYR A 22 -1.90 -4.71 12.30
CA TYR A 22 -0.92 -4.18 11.34
C TYR A 22 0.40 -4.93 11.41
N TYR A 23 1.09 -4.93 10.27
CA TYR A 23 2.44 -5.48 10.10
C TYR A 23 3.25 -4.53 9.24
N PHE A 24 4.57 -4.56 9.39
CA PHE A 24 5.46 -3.66 8.68
C PHE A 24 6.34 -4.37 7.67
N ALA A 25 6.66 -3.67 6.58
CA ALA A 25 7.77 -4.01 5.71
C ALA A 25 8.48 -2.71 5.33
N GLU A 26 9.79 -2.71 5.34
CA GLU A 26 10.61 -1.52 5.11
C GLU A 26 11.18 -1.41 3.69
N ASP A 27 11.00 -2.43 2.86
CA ASP A 27 11.36 -2.42 1.44
C ASP A 27 10.45 -3.34 0.64
N GLY A 28 10.51 -3.22 -0.69
CA GLY A 28 9.61 -3.96 -1.57
C GLY A 28 9.81 -5.47 -1.54
N LYS A 29 11.05 -5.94 -1.33
CA LYS A 29 11.34 -7.36 -1.24
C LYS A 29 10.74 -7.97 0.02
N LYS A 30 10.88 -7.30 1.15
CA LYS A 30 10.25 -7.73 2.41
C LYS A 30 8.75 -7.66 2.32
N ALA A 31 8.20 -6.66 1.62
CA ALA A 31 6.77 -6.54 1.38
C ALA A 31 6.22 -7.78 0.67
N LEU A 32 6.87 -8.23 -0.38
CA LEU A 32 6.46 -9.42 -1.12
C LEU A 32 6.54 -10.68 -0.25
N GLN A 33 7.63 -10.83 0.51
CA GLN A 33 7.82 -11.97 1.41
C GLN A 33 6.74 -12.00 2.50
N MET A 34 6.45 -10.86 3.11
CA MET A 34 5.42 -10.76 4.15
C MET A 34 4.03 -10.99 3.60
N TYR A 35 3.72 -10.48 2.41
CA TYR A 35 2.43 -10.74 1.79
C TYR A 35 2.21 -12.23 1.59
N SER A 36 3.21 -12.95 1.11
CA SER A 36 3.12 -14.40 0.91
C SER A 36 2.84 -15.17 2.19
N LYS A 37 3.36 -14.71 3.33
CA LYS A 37 3.20 -15.38 4.62
C LYS A 37 1.89 -14.99 5.32
N ILE A 38 1.55 -13.71 5.33
CA ILE A 38 0.48 -13.16 6.16
C ILE A 38 -0.83 -13.06 5.39
N ARG A 39 -0.77 -12.77 4.08
CA ARG A 39 -1.94 -12.53 3.23
C ARG A 39 -2.88 -11.49 3.85
N PRO A 40 -2.40 -10.25 4.09
CA PRO A 40 -3.22 -9.21 4.72
C PRO A 40 -4.43 -8.85 3.86
N ASP A 41 -5.46 -8.31 4.50
CA ASP A 41 -6.65 -7.85 3.77
C ASP A 41 -6.36 -6.62 2.92
N TYR A 42 -5.50 -5.73 3.42
CA TYR A 42 -5.13 -4.48 2.73
C TYR A 42 -3.65 -4.20 2.93
N VAL A 43 -3.06 -3.53 1.95
CA VAL A 43 -1.66 -3.10 2.00
C VAL A 43 -1.61 -1.61 1.66
N THR A 44 -0.94 -0.82 2.50
CA THR A 44 -0.54 0.53 2.12
C THR A 44 0.91 0.46 1.66
N MET A 45 1.19 0.96 0.48
CA MET A 45 2.49 0.81 -0.19
C MET A 45 3.05 2.15 -0.59
N ASP A 46 4.22 2.51 -0.04
CA ASP A 46 4.97 3.68 -0.50
C ASP A 46 5.68 3.37 -1.82
N ILE A 47 5.77 4.35 -2.72
CA ILE A 47 6.47 4.18 -4.00
C ILE A 47 7.99 4.16 -3.77
N CYS A 48 8.51 5.12 -3.01
CA CYS A 48 9.95 5.30 -2.83
C CYS A 48 10.49 4.43 -1.70
N MET A 49 10.92 3.22 -2.02
CA MET A 49 11.55 2.30 -1.09
C MET A 49 12.84 1.73 -1.70
N PRO A 50 13.86 1.40 -0.86
CA PRO A 50 15.08 0.80 -1.36
C PRO A 50 14.88 -0.63 -1.85
N ILE A 51 15.84 -1.17 -2.58
CA ILE A 51 15.91 -2.55 -3.10
C ILE A 51 14.87 -2.81 -4.20
N MET A 52 13.62 -2.65 -3.86
CA MET A 52 12.49 -2.79 -4.79
C MET A 52 11.47 -1.70 -4.42
N ASP A 53 11.15 -0.80 -5.34
CA ASP A 53 10.20 0.27 -5.05
C ASP A 53 8.76 -0.24 -4.95
N GLY A 54 7.85 0.62 -4.50
CA GLY A 54 6.45 0.24 -4.28
C GLY A 54 5.69 -0.12 -5.55
N LEU A 55 6.03 0.47 -6.69
CA LEU A 55 5.40 0.12 -7.95
C LEU A 55 5.82 -1.27 -8.41
N GLU A 56 7.11 -1.61 -8.29
CA GLU A 56 7.63 -2.94 -8.59
C GLU A 56 7.07 -3.98 -7.63
N ALA A 57 7.01 -3.67 -6.34
CA ALA A 57 6.45 -4.57 -5.34
C ALA A 57 4.96 -4.83 -5.60
N THR A 58 4.21 -3.81 -5.96
CA THR A 58 2.78 -3.92 -6.30
C THR A 58 2.60 -4.87 -7.49
N LYS A 59 3.38 -4.69 -8.54
CA LYS A 59 3.33 -5.57 -9.72
C LYS A 59 3.66 -7.01 -9.35
N ALA A 60 4.72 -7.23 -8.56
CA ALA A 60 5.13 -8.57 -8.14
C ALA A 60 4.05 -9.25 -7.29
N ILE A 61 3.48 -8.55 -6.34
CA ILE A 61 2.43 -9.08 -5.46
C ILE A 61 1.17 -9.39 -6.27
N CYS A 62 0.71 -8.46 -7.09
CA CYS A 62 -0.53 -8.62 -7.84
C CYS A 62 -0.42 -9.63 -8.99
N THR A 63 0.79 -9.86 -9.53
CA THR A 63 1.02 -10.92 -10.51
C THR A 63 0.83 -12.29 -9.87
N LYS A 64 1.34 -12.46 -8.64
CA LYS A 64 1.23 -13.72 -7.91
C LYS A 64 -0.11 -13.85 -7.19
N PHE A 65 -0.65 -12.75 -6.70
CA PHE A 65 -1.90 -12.69 -5.96
C PHE A 65 -2.82 -11.63 -6.57
N PRO A 66 -3.57 -11.97 -7.64
CA PRO A 66 -4.36 -10.97 -8.38
C PRO A 66 -5.44 -10.26 -7.56
N LYS A 67 -5.87 -10.86 -6.44
CA LYS A 67 -6.88 -10.27 -5.56
C LYS A 67 -6.29 -9.40 -4.45
N ALA A 68 -4.97 -9.22 -4.43
CA ALA A 68 -4.32 -8.38 -3.42
C ALA A 68 -4.82 -6.93 -3.53
N LYS A 69 -5.23 -6.36 -2.40
CA LYS A 69 -5.73 -4.99 -2.33
C LYS A 69 -4.64 -4.06 -1.85
N ILE A 70 -3.97 -3.42 -2.80
CA ILE A 70 -2.85 -2.53 -2.53
C ILE A 70 -3.25 -1.08 -2.78
N LEU A 71 -3.07 -0.27 -1.76
CA LEU A 71 -3.28 1.18 -1.80
C LEU A 71 -1.92 1.86 -1.82
N ILE A 72 -1.62 2.53 -2.92
CA ILE A 72 -0.37 3.30 -3.02
C ILE A 72 -0.47 4.53 -2.13
N CYS A 73 0.51 4.73 -1.27
CA CYS A 73 0.56 5.84 -0.32
C CYS A 73 1.84 6.65 -0.60
N SER A 74 1.72 7.76 -1.32
CA SER A 74 2.90 8.52 -1.76
C SER A 74 2.60 9.99 -1.98
N SER A 75 3.62 10.83 -1.77
CA SER A 75 3.56 12.26 -2.08
C SER A 75 3.53 12.54 -3.58
N VAL A 76 3.86 11.57 -4.42
CA VAL A 76 3.85 11.71 -5.89
C VAL A 76 2.70 10.96 -6.57
N GLY A 77 1.83 10.34 -5.80
CA GLY A 77 0.73 9.54 -6.33
C GLY A 77 -0.30 10.33 -7.15
N HIS A 78 -0.36 11.66 -7.00
CA HIS A 78 -1.22 12.54 -7.78
C HIS A 78 -0.68 12.82 -9.18
N ILE A 79 0.59 12.52 -9.44
CA ILE A 79 1.22 12.74 -10.74
C ILE A 79 0.71 11.67 -11.72
N PRO A 80 0.11 12.06 -12.87
CA PRO A 80 -0.59 11.11 -13.75
C PRO A 80 0.23 9.89 -14.17
N VAL A 81 1.52 10.04 -14.45
CA VAL A 81 2.35 8.91 -14.87
C VAL A 81 2.50 7.88 -13.76
N TYR A 82 2.68 8.30 -12.51
CA TYR A 82 2.78 7.39 -11.38
C TYR A 82 1.43 6.74 -11.06
N ARG A 83 0.36 7.52 -11.15
CA ARG A 83 -1.01 7.01 -10.93
C ARG A 83 -1.36 5.92 -11.95
N GLN A 84 -1.09 6.16 -13.23
CA GLN A 84 -1.34 5.19 -14.29
C GLN A 84 -0.52 3.91 -14.08
N GLN A 85 0.75 4.06 -13.72
CA GLN A 85 1.62 2.91 -13.47
C GLN A 85 1.15 2.10 -12.26
N ALA A 86 0.72 2.76 -11.20
CA ALA A 86 0.20 2.10 -10.01
C ALA A 86 -1.00 1.21 -10.36
N PHE A 87 -1.99 1.75 -11.05
CA PHE A 87 -3.17 0.98 -11.44
C PHE A 87 -2.84 -0.11 -12.46
N ALA A 88 -1.95 0.16 -13.41
CA ALA A 88 -1.49 -0.84 -14.38
C ALA A 88 -0.80 -2.02 -13.69
N ASN A 89 -0.12 -1.77 -12.56
CA ASN A 89 0.55 -2.81 -11.77
C ASN A 89 -0.40 -3.55 -10.81
N GLY A 90 -1.66 -3.13 -10.72
CA GLY A 90 -2.66 -3.82 -9.93
C GLY A 90 -3.16 -3.12 -8.68
N ALA A 91 -2.71 -1.89 -8.41
CA ALA A 91 -3.17 -1.14 -7.24
C ALA A 91 -4.68 -0.86 -7.33
N CYS A 92 -5.32 -0.78 -6.16
CA CYS A 92 -6.77 -0.52 -6.03
C CYS A 92 -7.08 0.93 -5.70
N GLY A 93 -6.09 1.72 -5.34
CA GLY A 93 -6.30 3.11 -4.99
C GLY A 93 -5.01 3.82 -4.63
N ILE A 94 -5.14 5.12 -4.41
CA ILE A 94 -4.02 5.99 -4.08
C ILE A 94 -4.41 6.85 -2.89
N LEU A 95 -3.51 6.90 -1.89
CA LEU A 95 -3.63 7.73 -0.70
C LEU A 95 -2.53 8.78 -0.71
N PRO A 96 -2.79 9.99 -0.20
CA PRO A 96 -1.71 10.94 0.05
C PRO A 96 -0.79 10.40 1.14
N LYS A 97 0.48 10.80 1.14
CA LYS A 97 1.46 10.37 2.16
C LYS A 97 0.99 10.72 3.57
N SER A 98 0.26 11.82 3.72
CA SER A 98 -0.26 12.31 4.99
C SER A 98 -1.72 11.95 5.22
N TYR A 99 -2.18 10.82 4.69
CA TYR A 99 -3.57 10.39 4.83
C TYR A 99 -4.00 10.32 6.30
N ASP A 100 -5.29 10.55 6.54
CA ASP A 100 -5.92 10.40 7.84
C ASP A 100 -6.85 9.17 7.85
N LEU A 101 -7.56 8.98 8.97
CA LEU A 101 -8.46 7.84 9.12
C LEU A 101 -9.59 7.85 8.08
N ASP A 102 -10.16 9.01 7.80
CA ASP A 102 -11.26 9.13 6.83
C ASP A 102 -10.77 8.78 5.41
N ASP A 103 -9.57 9.26 5.05
CA ASP A 103 -8.95 8.92 3.76
C ASP A 103 -8.76 7.42 3.63
N LEU A 104 -8.27 6.76 4.68
CA LEU A 104 -8.05 5.32 4.69
C LEU A 104 -9.37 4.57 4.54
N GLU A 105 -10.39 4.92 5.29
CA GLU A 105 -11.70 4.26 5.26
C GLU A 105 -12.34 4.38 3.88
N GLN A 106 -12.26 5.57 3.27
CA GLN A 106 -12.77 5.78 1.93
C GLN A 106 -12.02 4.96 0.90
N ALA A 107 -10.70 4.91 1.00
CA ALA A 107 -9.86 4.13 0.08
C ALA A 107 -10.14 2.63 0.18
N ILE A 108 -10.36 2.12 1.39
CA ILE A 108 -10.74 0.72 1.62
C ILE A 108 -12.09 0.41 0.98
N GLU A 109 -13.07 1.29 1.17
CA GLU A 109 -14.40 1.11 0.57
C GLU A 109 -14.32 1.06 -0.97
N GLU A 110 -13.55 1.97 -1.57
CA GLU A 110 -13.34 1.99 -3.02
C GLU A 110 -12.58 0.74 -3.50
N ALA A 111 -11.58 0.30 -2.75
CA ALA A 111 -10.82 -0.91 -3.09
C ALA A 111 -11.71 -2.16 -3.07
N ASP A 112 -12.61 -2.26 -2.11
CA ASP A 112 -13.55 -3.38 -2.02
C ASP A 112 -14.52 -3.42 -3.20
N MET A 113 -14.81 -2.28 -3.81
CA MET A 113 -15.66 -2.20 -5.01
C MET A 113 -14.91 -2.66 -6.27
N ILE A 114 -13.57 -2.58 -6.30
CA ILE A 114 -12.73 -2.97 -7.44
C ILE A 114 -12.39 -4.47 -7.38
N LYS A 115 -12.00 -4.93 -6.24
CA LYS A 115 -11.60 -6.31 -5.96
C LYS A 115 -12.38 -6.83 -4.74
#